data_61dee086f4cbd5fe01eac27a3002d061
#
_entry.id   61dee086f4cbd5fe01eac27a3002d061
#
_cell.length_a   1.000
_cell.length_b   1.000
_cell.length_c   1.000
_cell.angle_alpha   90.00
_cell.angle_beta   90.00
_cell.angle_gamma   90.00
#
_symmetry.space_group_name_H-M   'P 1'
#
loop_
_entity.id
_entity.type
_entity.pdbx_description
1 polymer ?
#
loop_
_entity_poly.entity_id
_entity_poly.type
_entity_poly.pdbx_seq_one_letter_code
_entity_poly.pdbx_strand_id
1 'polypeptide(L)'
;MNKGEESYYKKSTYKINSNIYQDTKKDSLEDFRKILELCYQNNIKLDIVFGPSHIRQWEAYDYYQDIETWYKWKKDVVLFVAKIANEQQKTPYRIMDFSVYHELTAETVPTNPKEKMKYHWEASHYKKELGDIVLDRLLDISPYKDFGVELNIQNIDNHIQNLREDRVKFIDTEAYRKEVFISKP
;
A
#
# COMPACT_ATOMS: atom_id res chain seq x y z
N MET A 1 -13.82 9.84 8.74
CA MET A 1 -13.69 10.11 7.29
C MET A 1 -14.43 11.39 6.97
N ASN A 2 -13.83 12.34 6.26
CA ASN A 2 -14.56 13.53 5.88
C ASN A 2 -15.50 13.24 4.69
N LYS A 3 -16.50 14.11 4.45
CA LYS A 3 -17.49 13.89 3.37
C LYS A 3 -16.86 13.80 1.97
N GLY A 4 -15.70 14.41 1.76
CA GLY A 4 -14.97 14.36 0.50
C GLY A 4 -14.33 13.00 0.25
N GLU A 5 -13.65 12.43 1.26
CA GLU A 5 -13.08 11.08 1.20
C GLU A 5 -14.16 10.04 0.96
N GLU A 6 -15.28 10.12 1.69
CA GLU A 6 -16.40 9.20 1.53
C GLU A 6 -16.98 9.25 0.11
N SER A 7 -17.18 10.45 -0.44
CA SER A 7 -17.66 10.61 -1.81
C SER A 7 -16.69 10.03 -2.85
N TYR A 8 -15.39 10.13 -2.60
CA TYR A 8 -14.36 9.57 -3.48
C TYR A 8 -14.41 8.04 -3.53
N TYR A 9 -14.45 7.38 -2.37
CA TYR A 9 -14.47 5.91 -2.30
C TYR A 9 -15.81 5.30 -2.75
N LYS A 10 -16.93 6.02 -2.62
CA LYS A 10 -18.25 5.59 -3.12
C LYS A 10 -18.35 5.56 -4.64
N LYS A 11 -17.51 6.29 -5.37
CA LYS A 11 -17.59 6.33 -6.82
C LYS A 11 -17.23 4.98 -7.42
N SER A 12 -18.15 4.41 -8.20
CA SER A 12 -17.98 3.12 -8.90
C SER A 12 -16.81 3.10 -9.90
N THR A 13 -16.25 4.27 -10.23
CA THR A 13 -15.08 4.42 -11.10
C THR A 13 -13.76 4.07 -10.40
N TYR A 14 -13.73 4.09 -9.05
CA TYR A 14 -12.54 3.72 -8.30
C TYR A 14 -12.53 2.20 -8.07
N LYS A 15 -11.95 1.48 -9.01
CA LYS A 15 -11.79 0.03 -8.91
C LYS A 15 -10.31 -0.33 -8.85
N ILE A 16 -9.88 -0.97 -7.77
CA ILE A 16 -8.51 -1.51 -7.61
C ILE A 16 -8.29 -2.77 -8.45
N ASN A 17 -9.14 -3.14 -9.33
CA ASN A 17 -9.16 -4.51 -9.83
C ASN A 17 -8.71 -4.68 -11.27
N SER A 18 -7.97 -3.74 -11.81
CA SER A 18 -7.53 -3.90 -13.19
C SER A 18 -6.19 -3.21 -13.44
N ASN A 19 -5.20 -4.00 -13.83
CA ASN A 19 -3.97 -3.48 -14.42
C ASN A 19 -4.20 -2.94 -15.84
N ILE A 20 -5.44 -2.97 -16.33
CA ILE A 20 -5.78 -2.60 -17.71
C ILE A 20 -6.21 -1.12 -17.75
N TYR A 21 -5.52 -0.34 -18.55
CA TYR A 21 -5.92 1.02 -18.87
C TYR A 21 -7.29 1.04 -19.56
N GLN A 22 -8.21 1.87 -19.06
CA GLN A 22 -9.59 1.87 -19.57
C GLN A 22 -9.70 2.37 -21.00
N ASP A 23 -8.87 3.29 -21.39
CA ASP A 23 -8.84 3.92 -22.72
C ASP A 23 -8.14 3.03 -23.77
N THR A 24 -6.92 2.59 -23.49
CA THR A 24 -6.08 1.84 -24.44
C THR A 24 -6.26 0.33 -24.39
N LYS A 25 -6.90 -0.20 -23.34
CA LYS A 25 -7.00 -1.64 -23.03
C LYS A 25 -5.65 -2.34 -22.88
N LYS A 26 -4.55 -1.60 -22.70
CA LYS A 26 -3.22 -2.14 -22.44
C LYS A 26 -3.04 -2.47 -20.97
N ASP A 27 -2.22 -3.49 -20.69
CA ASP A 27 -1.84 -3.86 -19.34
C ASP A 27 -0.75 -2.91 -18.82
N SER A 28 -0.99 -2.26 -17.69
CA SER A 28 0.00 -1.39 -17.04
C SER A 28 1.23 -2.16 -16.52
N LEU A 29 1.11 -3.46 -16.26
CA LEU A 29 2.25 -4.30 -15.93
C LEU A 29 3.25 -4.41 -17.10
N GLU A 30 2.81 -4.25 -18.36
CA GLU A 30 3.73 -4.18 -19.49
C GLU A 30 4.59 -2.91 -19.50
N ASP A 31 4.08 -1.80 -18.99
CA ASP A 31 4.89 -0.60 -18.79
C ASP A 31 5.84 -0.77 -17.59
N PHE A 32 5.39 -1.44 -16.53
CA PHE A 32 6.26 -1.82 -15.41
C PHE A 32 7.37 -2.80 -15.86
N ARG A 33 7.07 -3.77 -16.75
CA ARG A 33 8.08 -4.64 -17.37
C ARG A 33 9.19 -3.81 -18.01
N LYS A 34 8.84 -2.81 -18.82
CA LYS A 34 9.85 -1.97 -19.51
C LYS A 34 10.76 -1.25 -18.51
N ILE A 35 10.20 -0.78 -17.38
CA ILE A 35 10.99 -0.15 -16.32
C ILE A 35 11.98 -1.15 -15.73
N LEU A 36 11.53 -2.37 -15.37
CA LEU A 36 12.40 -3.41 -14.82
C LEU A 36 13.51 -3.81 -15.79
N GLU A 37 13.17 -4.05 -17.05
CA GLU A 37 14.12 -4.41 -18.11
C GLU A 37 15.14 -3.30 -18.34
N LEU A 38 14.71 -2.04 -18.41
CA LEU A 38 15.60 -0.89 -18.54
C LEU A 38 16.58 -0.79 -17.36
N CYS A 39 16.10 -1.02 -16.15
CA CYS A 39 16.95 -1.01 -14.95
C CYS A 39 17.98 -2.14 -14.99
N TYR A 40 17.60 -3.38 -15.41
CA TYR A 40 18.53 -4.49 -15.58
C TYR A 40 19.58 -4.20 -16.65
N GLN A 41 19.17 -3.69 -17.82
CA GLN A 41 20.07 -3.37 -18.93
C GLN A 41 21.12 -2.33 -18.58
N ASN A 42 20.76 -1.38 -17.73
CA ASN A 42 21.63 -0.25 -17.35
C ASN A 42 22.27 -0.41 -15.95
N ASN A 43 22.12 -1.58 -15.31
CA ASN A 43 22.63 -1.88 -13.97
C ASN A 43 22.16 -0.82 -12.92
N ILE A 44 20.92 -0.35 -13.05
CA ILE A 44 20.32 0.58 -12.10
C ILE A 44 19.85 -0.20 -10.87
N LYS A 45 20.23 0.24 -9.68
CA LYS A 45 19.68 -0.27 -8.43
C LYS A 45 18.28 0.29 -8.25
N LEU A 46 17.30 -0.60 -8.09
CA LEU A 46 15.89 -0.24 -7.93
C LEU A 46 15.34 -0.86 -6.64
N ASP A 47 14.67 -0.03 -5.85
CA ASP A 47 13.81 -0.46 -4.76
C ASP A 47 12.35 -0.19 -5.14
N ILE A 48 11.49 -1.20 -5.00
CA ILE A 48 10.05 -1.13 -5.30
C ILE A 48 9.32 -1.00 -3.97
N VAL A 49 8.39 -0.05 -3.86
CA VAL A 49 7.74 0.27 -2.60
C VAL A 49 6.21 0.25 -2.75
N PHE A 50 5.53 -0.54 -1.91
CA PHE A 50 4.12 -0.29 -1.61
C PHE A 50 4.07 0.80 -0.54
N GLY A 51 3.54 1.97 -0.91
CA GLY A 51 3.59 3.18 -0.09
C GLY A 51 2.72 3.12 1.18
N PRO A 52 3.11 3.83 2.25
CA PRO A 52 2.43 3.78 3.53
C PRO A 52 1.20 4.69 3.59
N SER A 53 0.14 4.33 2.87
CA SER A 53 -1.14 5.02 3.07
C SER A 53 -1.70 4.77 4.48
N HIS A 54 -2.56 5.66 4.95
CA HIS A 54 -3.22 5.49 6.24
C HIS A 54 -4.19 4.28 6.19
N ILE A 55 -4.29 3.52 7.28
CA ILE A 55 -5.15 2.32 7.36
C ILE A 55 -6.61 2.61 6.99
N ARG A 56 -7.10 3.84 7.16
CA ARG A 56 -8.44 4.26 6.73
C ARG A 56 -8.69 4.06 5.24
N GLN A 57 -7.66 4.17 4.40
CA GLN A 57 -7.78 3.92 2.98
C GLN A 57 -8.11 2.44 2.71
N TRP A 58 -7.43 1.53 3.42
CA TRP A 58 -7.65 0.09 3.20
C TRP A 58 -9.02 -0.34 3.73
N GLU A 59 -9.43 0.21 4.87
CA GLU A 59 -10.76 -0.04 5.41
C GLU A 59 -11.86 0.54 4.52
N ALA A 60 -11.61 1.67 3.86
CA ALA A 60 -12.55 2.20 2.87
C ALA A 60 -12.64 1.29 1.63
N TYR A 61 -11.52 0.70 1.21
CA TYR A 61 -11.54 -0.29 0.13
C TYR A 61 -12.35 -1.53 0.51
N ASP A 62 -12.16 -2.08 1.71
CA ASP A 62 -12.96 -3.20 2.18
C ASP A 62 -14.44 -2.86 2.27
N TYR A 63 -14.75 -1.67 2.75
CA TYR A 63 -16.14 -1.23 2.94
C TYR A 63 -16.90 -1.00 1.64
N TYR A 64 -16.25 -0.41 0.64
CA TYR A 64 -16.89 -0.05 -0.64
C TYR A 64 -16.59 -1.02 -1.78
N GLN A 65 -15.63 -1.90 -1.63
CA GLN A 65 -15.18 -2.83 -2.66
C GLN A 65 -14.86 -4.20 -2.04
N ASP A 66 -13.59 -4.64 -2.13
CA ASP A 66 -13.08 -5.89 -1.59
C ASP A 66 -11.57 -5.76 -1.36
N ILE A 67 -11.15 -5.82 -0.10
CA ILE A 67 -9.73 -5.72 0.27
C ILE A 67 -8.89 -6.89 -0.28
N GLU A 68 -9.52 -8.04 -0.54
CA GLU A 68 -8.81 -9.20 -1.13
C GLU A 68 -8.27 -8.89 -2.53
N THR A 69 -8.92 -7.99 -3.26
CA THR A 69 -8.40 -7.48 -4.54
C THR A 69 -7.07 -6.74 -4.36
N TRP A 70 -6.90 -5.98 -3.27
CA TRP A 70 -5.64 -5.33 -2.94
C TRP A 70 -4.56 -6.35 -2.56
N TYR A 71 -4.89 -7.33 -1.73
CA TYR A 71 -3.94 -8.38 -1.35
C TYR A 71 -3.48 -9.18 -2.58
N LYS A 72 -4.43 -9.52 -3.47
CA LYS A 72 -4.11 -10.15 -4.74
C LYS A 72 -3.18 -9.28 -5.60
N TRP A 73 -3.43 -7.99 -5.69
CA TRP A 73 -2.59 -7.07 -6.46
C TRP A 73 -1.15 -7.03 -5.92
N LYS A 74 -0.95 -6.98 -4.61
CA LYS A 74 0.39 -7.08 -4.01
C LYS A 74 1.09 -8.38 -4.42
N LYS A 75 0.39 -9.50 -4.34
CA LYS A 75 0.92 -10.79 -4.76
C LYS A 75 1.27 -10.82 -6.25
N ASP A 76 0.39 -10.32 -7.10
CA ASP A 76 0.61 -10.26 -8.55
C ASP A 76 1.88 -9.45 -8.88
N VAL A 77 2.12 -8.31 -8.22
CA VAL A 77 3.33 -7.51 -8.42
C VAL A 77 4.59 -8.27 -7.98
N VAL A 78 4.58 -8.94 -6.84
CA VAL A 78 5.72 -9.73 -6.36
C VAL A 78 6.05 -10.86 -7.33
N LEU A 79 5.03 -11.60 -7.77
CA LEU A 79 5.21 -12.68 -8.75
C LEU A 79 5.69 -12.16 -10.10
N PHE A 80 5.20 -10.98 -10.52
CA PHE A 80 5.60 -10.36 -11.77
C PHE A 80 7.07 -9.93 -11.75
N VAL A 81 7.54 -9.29 -10.67
CA VAL A 81 8.96 -8.91 -10.52
C VAL A 81 9.86 -10.13 -10.52
N ALA A 82 9.49 -11.19 -9.83
CA ALA A 82 10.24 -12.45 -9.82
C ALA A 82 10.28 -13.10 -11.21
N LYS A 83 9.18 -13.10 -11.95
CA LYS A 83 9.08 -13.59 -13.32
C LYS A 83 10.04 -12.85 -14.26
N ILE A 84 10.00 -11.50 -14.24
CA ILE A 84 10.86 -10.70 -15.11
C ILE A 84 12.34 -10.90 -14.76
N ALA A 85 12.69 -10.97 -13.47
CA ALA A 85 14.05 -11.27 -13.03
C ALA A 85 14.55 -12.62 -13.58
N ASN A 86 13.71 -13.67 -13.52
CA ASN A 86 14.04 -14.97 -14.06
C ASN A 86 14.22 -14.94 -15.58
N GLU A 87 13.35 -14.27 -16.34
CA GLU A 87 13.46 -14.07 -17.78
C GLU A 87 14.77 -13.35 -18.16
N GLN A 88 15.21 -12.40 -17.33
CA GLN A 88 16.46 -11.64 -17.51
C GLN A 88 17.70 -12.36 -16.92
N GLN A 89 17.53 -13.53 -16.30
CA GLN A 89 18.59 -14.26 -15.59
C GLN A 89 19.27 -13.37 -14.52
N LYS A 90 18.49 -12.61 -13.77
CA LYS A 90 18.91 -11.67 -12.72
C LYS A 90 18.26 -12.00 -11.39
N THR A 91 18.80 -11.42 -10.32
CA THR A 91 18.16 -11.41 -9.00
C THR A 91 16.96 -10.46 -9.04
N PRO A 92 15.80 -10.82 -8.44
CA PRO A 92 14.67 -9.92 -8.34
C PRO A 92 15.05 -8.62 -7.58
N TYR A 93 14.51 -7.51 -8.03
CA TYR A 93 14.62 -6.25 -7.29
C TYR A 93 13.93 -6.35 -5.93
N ARG A 94 14.49 -5.64 -4.94
CA ARG A 94 13.91 -5.56 -3.60
C ARG A 94 12.53 -4.92 -3.65
N ILE A 95 11.56 -5.53 -2.98
CA ILE A 95 10.20 -5.00 -2.81
C ILE A 95 9.99 -4.80 -1.31
N MET A 96 9.59 -3.59 -0.91
CA MET A 96 9.26 -3.26 0.46
C MET A 96 7.79 -2.87 0.57
N ASP A 97 7.05 -3.54 1.45
CA ASP A 97 5.66 -3.17 1.75
C ASP A 97 5.57 -2.35 3.04
N PHE A 98 5.26 -1.07 2.90
CA PHE A 98 4.95 -0.16 4.00
C PHE A 98 3.44 0.03 4.23
N SER A 99 2.60 -0.59 3.38
CA SER A 99 1.14 -0.64 3.60
C SER A 99 0.81 -1.75 4.61
N VAL A 100 1.28 -1.60 5.84
CA VAL A 100 1.13 -2.53 6.96
C VAL A 100 0.38 -1.86 8.10
N TYR A 101 -0.28 -2.65 8.96
CA TYR A 101 -0.88 -2.14 10.20
C TYR A 101 0.22 -1.85 11.21
N HIS A 102 0.52 -0.57 11.38
CA HIS A 102 1.59 -0.06 12.24
C HIS A 102 1.18 1.29 12.83
N GLU A 103 1.76 1.72 13.95
CA GLU A 103 1.45 3.01 14.57
C GLU A 103 1.61 4.22 13.62
N LEU A 104 2.55 4.13 12.67
CA LEU A 104 2.80 5.17 11.67
C LEU A 104 1.69 5.26 10.63
N THR A 105 1.08 4.14 10.24
CA THR A 105 -0.03 4.09 9.27
C THR A 105 -1.40 4.19 9.94
N ALA A 106 -1.46 4.00 11.26
CA ALA A 106 -2.66 4.05 12.07
C ALA A 106 -2.69 5.26 13.01
N GLU A 107 -1.97 6.34 12.68
CA GLU A 107 -1.96 7.54 13.53
C GLU A 107 -3.39 8.08 13.74
N THR A 108 -3.64 8.61 14.93
CA THR A 108 -4.96 9.15 15.28
C THR A 108 -5.30 10.35 14.41
N VAL A 109 -6.48 10.31 13.78
CA VAL A 109 -7.00 11.46 13.04
C VAL A 109 -7.58 12.47 14.03
N PRO A 110 -7.07 13.72 14.06
CA PRO A 110 -7.57 14.73 14.98
C PRO A 110 -9.05 15.05 14.78
N THR A 111 -9.80 15.14 15.87
CA THR A 111 -11.20 15.59 15.84
C THR A 111 -11.32 17.12 15.74
N ASN A 112 -10.32 17.84 16.22
CA ASN A 112 -10.23 19.29 16.09
C ASN A 112 -9.74 19.67 14.68
N PRO A 113 -10.53 20.43 13.89
CA PRO A 113 -10.17 20.77 12.50
C PRO A 113 -8.94 21.69 12.38
N LYS A 114 -8.44 22.26 13.47
CA LYS A 114 -7.21 23.06 13.49
C LYS A 114 -5.96 22.21 13.64
N GLU A 115 -6.11 20.97 14.10
CA GLU A 115 -5.02 20.01 14.24
C GLU A 115 -4.83 19.21 12.95
N LYS A 116 -3.63 18.71 12.75
CA LYS A 116 -3.28 17.91 11.55
C LYS A 116 -2.59 16.64 11.98
N MET A 117 -2.82 15.59 11.23
CA MET A 117 -2.01 14.37 11.33
C MET A 117 -0.54 14.70 11.14
N LYS A 118 0.34 13.99 11.81
CA LYS A 118 1.79 14.16 11.70
C LYS A 118 2.31 13.59 10.39
N TYR A 119 1.85 12.42 10.03
CA TYR A 119 2.42 11.60 8.97
C TYR A 119 1.61 11.60 7.67
N HIS A 120 0.32 11.98 7.71
CA HIS A 120 -0.56 11.98 6.54
C HIS A 120 -1.24 13.33 6.30
N TRP A 121 -1.51 13.62 5.03
CA TRP A 121 -2.39 14.72 4.64
C TRP A 121 -3.86 14.30 4.75
N GLU A 122 -4.15 13.10 4.32
CA GLU A 122 -5.42 12.40 4.36
C GLU A 122 -5.17 10.90 4.14
N ALA A 123 -6.20 10.08 3.95
CA ALA A 123 -6.07 8.63 3.95
C ALA A 123 -5.13 8.06 2.88
N SER A 124 -4.95 8.73 1.74
CA SER A 124 -4.17 8.21 0.60
C SER A 124 -2.76 8.81 0.47
N HIS A 125 -2.51 9.99 1.05
CA HIS A 125 -1.25 10.71 0.86
C HIS A 125 -0.50 10.91 2.18
N TYR A 126 0.68 10.33 2.26
CA TYR A 126 1.60 10.57 3.38
C TYR A 126 2.42 11.85 3.17
N LYS A 127 2.92 12.37 4.27
CA LYS A 127 3.78 13.57 4.31
C LYS A 127 5.26 13.20 4.21
N LYS A 128 6.07 14.24 4.04
CA LYS A 128 7.52 14.12 4.02
C LYS A 128 8.09 13.37 5.23
N GLU A 129 7.56 13.62 6.41
CA GLU A 129 7.99 13.01 7.67
C GLU A 129 7.90 11.48 7.64
N LEU A 130 6.86 10.93 7.04
CA LEU A 130 6.74 9.48 6.83
C LEU A 130 7.59 9.00 5.66
N GLY A 131 7.70 9.82 4.60
CA GLY A 131 8.59 9.55 3.48
C GLY A 131 10.06 9.44 3.89
N ASP A 132 10.52 10.30 4.79
CA ASP A 132 11.89 10.23 5.36
C ASP A 132 12.09 8.90 6.11
N ILE A 133 11.11 8.46 6.92
CA ILE A 133 11.19 7.17 7.62
C ILE A 133 11.26 6.00 6.63
N VAL A 134 10.49 6.05 5.53
CA VAL A 134 10.56 5.03 4.46
C VAL A 134 11.96 4.99 3.85
N LEU A 135 12.54 6.14 3.50
CA LEU A 135 13.90 6.22 2.97
C LEU A 135 14.95 5.70 3.96
N ASP A 136 14.82 6.07 5.23
CA ASP A 136 15.72 5.58 6.28
C ASP A 136 15.60 4.04 6.44
N ARG A 137 14.40 3.46 6.26
CA ARG A 137 14.20 2.01 6.24
C ARG A 137 14.87 1.35 5.03
N LEU A 138 14.76 1.95 3.86
CA LEU A 138 15.44 1.45 2.65
C LEU A 138 16.96 1.50 2.78
N LEU A 139 17.49 2.46 3.58
CA LEU A 139 18.91 2.60 3.88
C LEU A 139 19.38 1.84 5.14
N ASP A 140 18.48 1.13 5.82
CA ASP A 140 18.72 0.38 7.06
C ASP A 140 19.18 1.23 8.26
N ILE A 141 18.89 2.53 8.26
CA ILE A 141 19.24 3.49 9.32
C ILE A 141 18.06 3.94 10.17
N SER A 142 16.81 3.55 9.81
CA SER A 142 15.61 3.94 10.55
C SER A 142 15.59 3.40 11.99
N PRO A 143 15.11 4.19 12.97
CA PRO A 143 14.80 3.68 14.31
C PRO A 143 13.59 2.73 14.33
N TYR A 144 12.68 2.83 13.35
CA TYR A 144 11.50 1.97 13.21
C TYR A 144 11.86 0.69 12.45
N LYS A 145 12.55 -0.25 13.12
CA LYS A 145 13.05 -1.49 12.48
C LYS A 145 11.95 -2.45 12.03
N ASP A 146 10.80 -2.38 12.66
CA ASP A 146 9.59 -3.16 12.40
C ASP A 146 8.65 -2.55 11.36
N PHE A 147 8.92 -1.31 10.91
CA PHE A 147 8.10 -0.67 9.88
C PHE A 147 8.52 -1.09 8.48
N GLY A 148 7.61 -1.71 7.77
CA GLY A 148 7.82 -2.24 6.42
C GLY A 148 8.41 -3.64 6.39
N VAL A 149 7.93 -4.45 5.44
CA VAL A 149 8.30 -5.85 5.25
C VAL A 149 8.89 -6.05 3.86
N GLU A 150 10.06 -6.67 3.78
CA GLU A 150 10.64 -7.07 2.50
C GLU A 150 9.90 -8.28 1.94
N LEU A 151 9.43 -8.16 0.68
CA LEU A 151 8.60 -9.16 0.03
C LEU A 151 9.34 -9.92 -1.07
N ASN A 152 9.04 -11.21 -1.13
CA ASN A 152 9.50 -12.12 -2.18
C ASN A 152 8.47 -13.25 -2.37
N ILE A 153 8.73 -14.14 -3.33
CA ILE A 153 7.82 -15.25 -3.66
C ILE A 153 7.67 -16.29 -2.54
N GLN A 154 8.60 -16.35 -1.60
CA GLN A 154 8.57 -17.30 -0.49
C GLN A 154 7.71 -16.81 0.66
N ASN A 155 7.60 -15.48 0.86
CA ASN A 155 6.94 -14.93 2.03
C ASN A 155 5.64 -14.18 1.76
N ILE A 156 5.30 -13.88 0.50
CA ILE A 156 4.12 -13.05 0.17
C ILE A 156 2.81 -13.61 0.71
N ASP A 157 2.59 -14.92 0.64
CA ASP A 157 1.34 -15.52 1.11
C ASP A 157 1.22 -15.43 2.64
N ASN A 158 2.33 -15.66 3.37
CA ASN A 158 2.36 -15.50 4.81
C ASN A 158 2.20 -14.02 5.21
N HIS A 159 2.81 -13.10 4.47
CA HIS A 159 2.65 -11.67 4.70
C HIS A 159 1.18 -11.22 4.54
N ILE A 160 0.49 -11.68 3.48
CA ILE A 160 -0.93 -11.39 3.28
C ILE A 160 -1.78 -11.96 4.43
N GLN A 161 -1.46 -13.16 4.93
CA GLN A 161 -2.14 -13.74 6.08
C GLN A 161 -1.94 -12.88 7.34
N ASN A 162 -0.72 -12.41 7.60
CA ASN A 162 -0.43 -11.50 8.69
C ASN A 162 -1.22 -10.18 8.58
N LEU A 163 -1.33 -9.61 7.37
CA LEU A 163 -2.14 -8.41 7.15
C LEU A 163 -3.63 -8.63 7.49
N ARG A 164 -4.19 -9.80 7.18
CA ARG A 164 -5.58 -10.15 7.57
C ARG A 164 -5.73 -10.24 9.09
N GLU A 165 -4.76 -10.87 9.75
CA GLU A 165 -4.76 -11.03 11.21
C GLU A 165 -4.60 -9.70 11.93
N ASP A 166 -3.69 -8.85 11.46
CA ASP A 166 -3.48 -7.52 12.02
C ASP A 166 -4.71 -6.64 11.78
N ARG A 167 -5.31 -6.72 10.61
CA ARG A 167 -6.57 -6.03 10.31
C ARG A 167 -7.64 -6.33 11.34
N VAL A 168 -7.85 -7.60 11.69
CA VAL A 168 -8.86 -8.01 12.69
C VAL A 168 -8.61 -7.34 14.04
N LYS A 169 -7.35 -7.25 14.48
CA LYS A 169 -6.96 -6.56 15.72
C LYS A 169 -7.33 -5.08 15.70
N PHE A 170 -7.16 -4.41 14.56
CA PHE A 170 -7.45 -2.97 14.40
C PHE A 170 -8.95 -2.66 14.27
N ILE A 171 -9.72 -3.53 13.60
CA ILE A 171 -11.16 -3.31 13.37
C ILE A 171 -11.99 -3.51 14.64
N ASP A 172 -11.55 -4.34 15.58
CA ASP A 172 -12.32 -4.68 16.78
C ASP A 172 -12.42 -3.52 17.79
N THR A 173 -11.72 -2.43 17.58
CA THR A 173 -11.91 -1.25 18.42
C THR A 173 -13.15 -0.46 17.98
N GLU A 174 -14.14 -0.35 18.86
CA GLU A 174 -15.38 0.40 18.63
C GLU A 174 -15.12 1.87 18.23
N ALA A 175 -14.07 2.47 18.81
CA ALA A 175 -13.63 3.81 18.48
C ALA A 175 -13.19 3.93 17.02
N TYR A 176 -12.43 2.96 16.51
CA TYR A 176 -11.96 2.95 15.13
C TYR A 176 -13.11 2.85 14.12
N ARG A 177 -14.09 1.97 14.39
CA ARG A 177 -15.29 1.85 13.54
C ARG A 177 -16.10 3.15 13.49
N LYS A 178 -16.27 3.82 14.62
CA LYS A 178 -16.94 5.14 14.69
C LYS A 178 -16.16 6.21 13.93
N GLU A 179 -14.85 6.18 13.99
CA GLU A 179 -13.99 7.15 13.31
C GLU A 179 -14.02 6.99 11.78
N VAL A 180 -13.92 5.76 11.29
CA VAL A 180 -13.83 5.47 9.84
C VAL A 180 -15.21 5.51 9.16
N PHE A 181 -16.28 5.11 9.85
CA PHE A 181 -17.61 4.91 9.25
C PHE A 181 -18.69 5.78 9.93
N ILE A 182 -18.40 7.05 10.17
CA ILE A 182 -19.33 8.00 10.83
C ILE A 182 -20.70 8.10 10.13
N SER A 183 -20.80 7.71 8.87
CA SER A 183 -22.01 7.89 8.06
C SER A 183 -22.69 6.59 7.63
N LYS A 184 -22.76 5.58 8.52
CA LYS A 184 -23.78 4.55 8.29
C LYS A 184 -25.14 5.07 8.70
N PRO A 185 -26.16 4.98 7.81
CA PRO A 185 -27.55 5.21 8.20
C PRO A 185 -28.00 4.20 9.24
#